data_662ccb2ec7e8b7b8ba56f2c57ea6cdf6
#
_entry.id   662ccb2ec7e8b7b8ba56f2c57ea6cdf6
#
_cell.length_a   1.000
_cell.length_b   1.000
_cell.length_c   1.000
_cell.angle_alpha   90.00
_cell.angle_beta   90.00
_cell.angle_gamma   90.00
#
_symmetry.space_group_name_H-M   'P 1'
#
loop_
_entity.id
_entity.type
_entity.pdbx_description
1 polymer ?
#
loop_
_entity_poly.entity_id
_entity_poly.type
_entity_poly.pdbx_seq_one_letter_code
_entity_poly.pdbx_strand_id
1 'polypeptide(L)'
;MSEVRVENLSLAYGVSWSGVLFINQTQLDLAPDNLSTLDFTIFHELGHQWWGAVVGANSNDHTYMVEGLTNATALLAQAAVQGPDAATNSLYAWMVTPYLNLLGGSGDAVADVSIFDQPASAPLSTLAYGKGALGFLAIRNQIGDTAFLSALRSYAESFRLGIAEPADLLSAFEAASGQSLQDLWSVWFDQAITTPAD
;
A
#
# COMPACT_ATOMS: atom_id res chain seq x y z
N MET A 1 -17.43 -7.45 10.15
CA MET A 1 -16.67 -8.74 10.09
C MET A 1 -16.49 -9.20 11.52
N SER A 2 -16.92 -10.42 11.87
CA SER A 2 -16.89 -10.91 13.26
C SER A 2 -15.67 -11.79 13.57
N GLU A 3 -15.00 -12.29 12.55
CA GLU A 3 -13.84 -13.17 12.68
C GLU A 3 -13.02 -13.14 11.38
N VAL A 4 -11.69 -13.17 11.53
CA VAL A 4 -10.74 -13.38 10.43
C VAL A 4 -9.98 -14.66 10.75
N ARG A 5 -9.94 -15.61 9.82
CA ARG A 5 -9.22 -16.86 9.97
C ARG A 5 -7.85 -16.75 9.31
N VAL A 6 -6.83 -17.22 10.02
CA VAL A 6 -5.46 -17.31 9.49
C VAL A 6 -5.17 -18.77 9.18
N GLU A 7 -4.76 -19.04 7.95
CA GLU A 7 -4.42 -20.39 7.46
C GLU A 7 -2.99 -20.39 6.89
N ASN A 8 -2.38 -21.57 6.88
CA ASN A 8 -1.03 -21.75 6.39
C ASN A 8 -1.00 -22.14 4.90
N LEU A 9 -0.12 -21.50 4.14
CA LEU A 9 0.11 -21.78 2.73
C LEU A 9 1.61 -21.73 2.37
N SER A 10 2.02 -22.50 1.39
CA SER A 10 3.38 -22.44 0.81
C SER A 10 3.45 -21.42 -0.34
N LEU A 11 3.05 -20.18 -0.10
CA LEU A 11 3.17 -19.04 -1.02
C LEU A 11 4.22 -18.05 -0.50
N ALA A 12 4.54 -17.00 -1.27
CA ALA A 12 5.69 -16.12 -1.00
C ALA A 12 5.69 -15.48 0.40
N TYR A 13 4.65 -14.75 0.78
CA TYR A 13 4.55 -14.08 2.10
C TYR A 13 3.19 -14.33 2.75
N GLY A 14 2.14 -13.80 2.16
CA GLY A 14 0.77 -13.96 2.57
C GLY A 14 -0.17 -13.77 1.39
N VAL A 15 -1.41 -14.13 1.58
CA VAL A 15 -2.52 -13.84 0.65
C VAL A 15 -3.78 -13.65 1.46
N SER A 16 -4.55 -12.64 1.13
CA SER A 16 -5.82 -12.35 1.79
C SER A 16 -7.02 -12.54 0.88
N TRP A 17 -8.03 -13.19 1.40
CA TRP A 17 -9.34 -13.29 0.79
C TRP A 17 -10.38 -12.80 1.80
N SER A 18 -11.58 -12.52 1.36
CA SER A 18 -12.61 -12.00 2.25
C SER A 18 -12.85 -12.93 3.45
N GLY A 19 -12.48 -12.46 4.63
CA GLY A 19 -12.65 -13.18 5.90
C GLY A 19 -11.56 -14.20 6.22
N VAL A 20 -10.51 -14.36 5.38
CA VAL A 20 -9.43 -15.31 5.64
C VAL A 20 -8.08 -14.76 5.20
N LEU A 21 -7.06 -14.96 6.01
CA LEU A 21 -5.67 -14.69 5.70
C LEU A 21 -4.89 -16.00 5.59
N PHE A 22 -4.06 -16.10 4.58
CA PHE A 22 -3.11 -17.19 4.43
C PHE A 22 -1.70 -16.65 4.65
N ILE A 23 -0.97 -17.26 5.58
CA ILE A 23 0.41 -16.87 5.91
C ILE A 23 1.35 -18.02 5.54
N ASN A 24 2.46 -17.69 4.91
CA ASN A 24 3.47 -18.67 4.54
C ASN A 24 4.08 -19.33 5.79
N GLN A 25 4.15 -20.67 5.81
CA GLN A 25 4.70 -21.44 6.93
C GLN A 25 6.14 -21.00 7.27
N THR A 26 6.96 -20.70 6.27
CA THR A 26 8.34 -20.24 6.49
C THR A 26 8.38 -18.96 7.32
N GLN A 27 7.44 -18.04 7.13
CA GLN A 27 7.36 -16.83 7.95
C GLN A 27 6.98 -17.14 9.40
N LEU A 28 6.07 -18.07 9.61
CA LEU A 28 5.70 -18.54 10.95
C LEU A 28 6.86 -19.24 11.63
N ASP A 29 7.62 -20.06 10.90
CA ASP A 29 8.78 -20.78 11.43
C ASP A 29 9.96 -19.84 11.77
N LEU A 30 10.12 -18.76 11.02
CA LEU A 30 11.13 -17.71 11.25
C LEU A 30 10.67 -16.64 12.25
N ALA A 31 9.42 -16.64 12.66
CA ALA A 31 8.84 -15.61 13.52
C ALA A 31 9.60 -15.39 14.85
N PRO A 32 10.15 -16.40 15.54
CA PRO A 32 10.92 -16.17 16.76
C PRO A 32 12.11 -15.23 16.56
N ASP A 33 12.73 -15.26 15.37
CA ASP A 33 13.92 -14.47 15.02
C ASP A 33 13.59 -13.23 14.19
N ASN A 34 12.39 -13.15 13.60
CA ASN A 34 12.00 -12.07 12.69
C ASN A 34 10.50 -11.69 12.83
N LEU A 35 10.06 -11.42 14.04
CA LEU A 35 8.69 -11.01 14.35
C LEU A 35 8.23 -9.79 13.54
N SER A 36 9.12 -8.82 13.30
CA SER A 36 8.75 -7.59 12.59
C SER A 36 8.27 -7.83 11.16
N THR A 37 8.84 -8.81 10.46
CA THR A 37 8.41 -9.20 9.11
C THR A 37 7.04 -9.87 9.13
N LEU A 38 6.84 -10.82 10.04
CA LEU A 38 5.55 -11.49 10.20
C LEU A 38 4.46 -10.50 10.60
N ASP A 39 4.76 -9.64 11.57
CA ASP A 39 3.81 -8.65 12.05
C ASP A 39 3.36 -7.71 10.93
N PHE A 40 4.29 -7.17 10.14
CA PHE A 40 3.93 -6.31 9.01
C PHE A 40 3.11 -7.07 7.96
N THR A 41 3.48 -8.31 7.64
CA THR A 41 2.70 -9.16 6.72
C THR A 41 1.25 -9.33 7.22
N ILE A 42 1.06 -9.58 8.52
CA ILE A 42 -0.29 -9.71 9.09
C ILE A 42 -1.09 -8.41 8.96
N PHE A 43 -0.49 -7.25 9.26
CA PHE A 43 -1.17 -5.96 9.10
C PHE A 43 -1.50 -5.67 7.62
N HIS A 44 -0.62 -6.04 6.70
CA HIS A 44 -0.85 -5.93 5.28
C HIS A 44 -2.03 -6.81 4.85
N GLU A 45 -2.02 -8.09 5.15
CA GLU A 45 -3.10 -9.01 4.78
C GLU A 45 -4.44 -8.63 5.42
N LEU A 46 -4.42 -8.10 6.65
CA LEU A 46 -5.61 -7.52 7.28
C LEU A 46 -6.12 -6.30 6.50
N GLY A 47 -5.24 -5.45 5.99
CA GLY A 47 -5.60 -4.29 5.17
C GLY A 47 -6.39 -4.67 3.93
N HIS A 48 -6.09 -5.80 3.30
CA HIS A 48 -6.82 -6.34 2.17
C HIS A 48 -8.29 -6.70 2.47
N GLN A 49 -8.67 -6.81 3.73
CA GLN A 49 -10.09 -6.99 4.08
C GLN A 49 -10.92 -5.76 3.70
N TRP A 50 -10.29 -4.58 3.55
CA TRP A 50 -10.89 -3.36 3.02
C TRP A 50 -10.49 -3.11 1.57
N TRP A 51 -9.18 -3.05 1.28
CA TRP A 51 -8.63 -2.72 -0.03
C TRP A 51 -8.38 -4.00 -0.83
N GLY A 52 -9.30 -4.29 -1.75
CA GLY A 52 -9.39 -5.53 -2.51
C GLY A 52 -10.65 -6.35 -2.21
N ALA A 53 -11.05 -6.48 -0.92
CA ALA A 53 -12.23 -7.26 -0.56
C ALA A 53 -13.50 -6.41 -0.41
N VAL A 54 -13.47 -5.30 0.33
CA VAL A 54 -14.64 -4.41 0.49
C VAL A 54 -14.72 -3.42 -0.65
N VAL A 55 -13.61 -2.80 -1.02
CA VAL A 55 -13.50 -1.96 -2.20
C VAL A 55 -12.55 -2.63 -3.17
N GLY A 56 -13.06 -3.02 -4.32
CA GLY A 56 -12.25 -3.52 -5.43
C GLY A 56 -11.67 -2.37 -6.25
N ALA A 57 -10.57 -2.64 -6.93
CA ALA A 57 -10.03 -1.82 -8.00
C ALA A 57 -9.66 -2.72 -9.18
N ASN A 58 -9.43 -2.15 -10.36
CA ASN A 58 -8.80 -2.89 -11.44
C ASN A 58 -7.32 -3.11 -11.08
N SER A 59 -7.05 -4.10 -10.23
CA SER A 59 -5.73 -4.35 -9.65
C SER A 59 -4.68 -4.75 -10.68
N ASN A 60 -5.06 -5.16 -11.87
CA ASN A 60 -4.13 -5.44 -12.96
C ASN A 60 -3.56 -4.15 -13.57
N ASP A 61 -4.36 -3.10 -13.66
CA ASP A 61 -3.96 -1.82 -14.24
C ASP A 61 -3.52 -0.83 -13.16
N HIS A 62 -4.12 -0.89 -11.97
CA HIS A 62 -3.89 0.04 -10.87
C HIS A 62 -3.50 -0.69 -9.58
N THR A 63 -2.47 -1.54 -9.64
CA THR A 63 -2.03 -2.37 -8.50
C THR A 63 -1.76 -1.56 -7.24
N TYR A 64 -1.21 -0.35 -7.37
CA TYR A 64 -0.91 0.53 -6.23
C TYR A 64 -2.17 0.93 -5.42
N MET A 65 -3.35 0.98 -6.05
CA MET A 65 -4.61 1.27 -5.34
C MET A 65 -4.99 0.18 -4.33
N VAL A 66 -4.57 -1.05 -4.60
CA VAL A 66 -4.79 -2.17 -3.68
C VAL A 66 -3.58 -2.34 -2.78
N GLU A 67 -2.41 -2.58 -3.35
CA GLU A 67 -1.21 -2.97 -2.59
C GLU A 67 -0.55 -1.77 -1.88
N GLY A 68 -0.43 -0.65 -2.57
CA GLY A 68 0.14 0.58 -1.99
C GLY A 68 -0.73 1.13 -0.86
N LEU A 69 -2.05 1.18 -1.07
CA LEU A 69 -2.97 1.64 -0.04
C LEU A 69 -3.02 0.69 1.15
N THR A 70 -2.96 -0.62 0.90
CA THR A 70 -2.85 -1.64 1.94
C THR A 70 -1.59 -1.44 2.77
N ASN A 71 -0.43 -1.25 2.14
CA ASN A 71 0.82 -0.99 2.83
C ASN A 71 0.78 0.30 3.67
N ALA A 72 0.26 1.39 3.11
CA ALA A 72 0.14 2.66 3.83
C ALA A 72 -0.75 2.51 5.08
N THR A 73 -1.89 1.83 4.95
CA THR A 73 -2.81 1.61 6.08
C THR A 73 -2.30 0.58 7.08
N ALA A 74 -1.56 -0.44 6.64
CA ALA A 74 -0.87 -1.41 7.49
C ALA A 74 0.13 -0.72 8.44
N LEU A 75 0.90 0.25 7.94
CA LEU A 75 1.81 1.04 8.77
C LEU A 75 1.07 1.85 9.84
N LEU A 76 -0.10 2.42 9.51
CA LEU A 76 -0.91 3.16 10.48
C LEU A 76 -1.44 2.21 11.57
N ALA A 77 -1.92 1.04 11.17
CA ALA A 77 -2.40 0.02 12.11
C ALA A 77 -1.25 -0.50 12.99
N GLN A 78 -0.09 -0.77 12.41
CA GLN A 78 1.10 -1.18 13.15
C GLN A 78 1.55 -0.11 14.15
N ALA A 79 1.60 1.17 13.74
CA ALA A 79 1.93 2.27 14.64
C ALA A 79 0.98 2.37 15.83
N ALA A 80 -0.32 2.14 15.60
CA ALA A 80 -1.33 2.20 16.64
C ALA A 80 -1.25 1.02 17.63
N VAL A 81 -0.84 -0.16 17.18
CA VAL A 81 -0.81 -1.40 17.99
C VAL A 81 0.56 -1.64 18.62
N GLN A 82 1.62 -1.44 17.86
CA GLN A 82 3.00 -1.77 18.26
C GLN A 82 3.89 -0.54 18.52
N GLY A 83 3.39 0.64 18.23
CA GLY A 83 4.10 1.90 18.39
C GLY A 83 4.82 2.38 17.11
N PRO A 84 5.25 3.66 17.11
CA PRO A 84 5.80 4.31 15.94
C PRO A 84 7.14 3.72 15.46
N ASP A 85 7.95 3.19 16.38
CA ASP A 85 9.26 2.61 16.03
C ASP A 85 9.10 1.34 15.19
N ALA A 86 8.14 0.47 15.52
CA ALA A 86 7.86 -0.73 14.74
C ALA A 86 7.39 -0.37 13.32
N ALA A 87 6.47 0.57 13.20
CA ALA A 87 6.00 1.05 11.90
C ALA A 87 7.11 1.74 11.09
N THR A 88 8.00 2.50 11.74
CA THR A 88 9.15 3.12 11.09
C THR A 88 10.12 2.07 10.54
N ASN A 89 10.42 1.02 11.29
CA ASN A 89 11.26 -0.07 10.83
C ASN A 89 10.64 -0.76 9.60
N SER A 90 9.34 -1.03 9.62
CA SER A 90 8.62 -1.61 8.48
C SER A 90 8.59 -0.67 7.28
N LEU A 91 8.36 0.63 7.49
CA LEU A 91 8.41 1.64 6.43
C LEU A 91 9.76 1.62 5.69
N TYR A 92 10.86 1.63 6.44
CA TYR A 92 12.19 1.58 5.82
C TYR A 92 12.46 0.25 5.13
N ALA A 93 12.15 -0.87 5.76
CA ALA A 93 12.44 -2.20 5.22
C ALA A 93 11.67 -2.51 3.93
N TRP A 94 10.40 -2.15 3.88
CA TRP A 94 9.49 -2.57 2.82
C TRP A 94 9.22 -1.52 1.73
N MET A 95 9.45 -0.24 2.01
CA MET A 95 9.10 0.85 1.09
C MET A 95 10.28 1.74 0.77
N VAL A 96 10.86 2.40 1.78
CA VAL A 96 11.88 3.43 1.57
C VAL A 96 13.16 2.84 0.97
N THR A 97 13.74 1.82 1.60
CA THR A 97 15.01 1.24 1.14
C THR A 97 14.90 0.60 -0.24
N PRO A 98 13.88 -0.21 -0.56
CA PRO A 98 13.70 -0.72 -1.92
C PRO A 98 13.55 0.39 -2.96
N TYR A 99 12.80 1.44 -2.65
CA TYR A 99 12.60 2.56 -3.57
C TYR A 99 13.87 3.40 -3.76
N LEU A 100 14.62 3.69 -2.69
CA LEU A 100 15.92 4.37 -2.81
C LEU A 100 16.94 3.55 -3.60
N ASN A 101 16.95 2.23 -3.46
CA ASN A 101 17.79 1.35 -4.26
C ASN A 101 17.42 1.39 -5.74
N LEU A 102 16.11 1.46 -6.06
CA LEU A 102 15.64 1.64 -7.43
C LEU A 102 16.13 2.97 -8.00
N LEU A 103 15.96 4.08 -7.27
CA LEU A 103 16.41 5.42 -7.67
C LEU A 103 17.91 5.48 -7.93
N GLY A 104 18.72 4.85 -7.06
CA GLY A 104 20.18 4.80 -7.19
C GLY A 104 20.70 3.84 -8.27
N GLY A 105 19.83 2.96 -8.78
CA GLY A 105 20.17 1.95 -9.78
C GLY A 105 19.60 2.27 -11.16
N SER A 106 18.43 1.73 -11.46
CA SER A 106 17.79 1.87 -12.78
C SER A 106 16.95 3.15 -12.96
N GLY A 107 16.82 3.96 -11.89
CA GLY A 107 15.98 5.17 -11.90
C GLY A 107 14.53 4.87 -11.53
N ASP A 108 13.72 5.93 -11.46
CA ASP A 108 12.30 5.83 -11.11
C ASP A 108 11.44 5.34 -12.28
N ALA A 109 10.25 4.85 -11.96
CA ALA A 109 9.21 4.55 -12.92
C ALA A 109 7.83 4.92 -12.35
N VAL A 110 6.82 4.94 -13.21
CA VAL A 110 5.43 5.22 -12.86
C VAL A 110 4.92 4.15 -11.90
N ALA A 111 4.25 4.53 -10.83
CA ALA A 111 3.63 3.58 -9.90
C ALA A 111 2.28 3.06 -10.43
N ASP A 112 1.55 3.90 -11.16
CA ASP A 112 0.32 3.53 -11.84
C ASP A 112 0.65 2.89 -13.19
N VAL A 113 1.01 1.63 -13.17
CA VAL A 113 1.37 0.83 -14.33
C VAL A 113 0.69 -0.53 -14.26
N SER A 114 0.19 -0.98 -15.42
CA SER A 114 -0.35 -2.33 -15.54
C SER A 114 0.71 -3.40 -15.25
N ILE A 115 0.32 -4.47 -14.59
CA ILE A 115 1.20 -5.64 -14.38
C ILE A 115 1.72 -6.23 -15.69
N PHE A 116 1.02 -5.98 -16.80
CA PHE A 116 1.40 -6.45 -18.14
C PHE A 116 2.41 -5.55 -18.83
N ASP A 117 2.51 -4.27 -18.40
CA ASP A 117 3.38 -3.24 -19.00
C ASP A 117 4.55 -2.85 -18.07
N GLN A 118 4.73 -3.59 -17.00
CA GLN A 118 5.75 -3.32 -16.00
C GLN A 118 7.17 -3.30 -16.61
N PRO A 119 7.96 -2.25 -16.35
CA PRO A 119 9.34 -2.22 -16.80
C PRO A 119 10.19 -3.31 -16.16
N ALA A 120 10.97 -4.04 -16.95
CA ALA A 120 11.86 -5.09 -16.41
C ALA A 120 12.91 -4.56 -15.42
N SER A 121 13.22 -3.26 -15.46
CA SER A 121 14.16 -2.59 -14.59
C SER A 121 13.57 -2.16 -13.25
N ALA A 122 12.25 -2.16 -13.08
CA ALA A 122 11.56 -1.67 -11.89
C ALA A 122 10.52 -2.70 -11.41
N PRO A 123 10.83 -3.47 -10.37
CA PRO A 123 9.92 -4.49 -9.84
C PRO A 123 8.59 -3.91 -9.36
N LEU A 124 7.49 -4.60 -9.68
CA LEU A 124 6.14 -4.23 -9.24
C LEU A 124 6.07 -4.04 -7.72
N SER A 125 6.76 -4.89 -6.97
CA SER A 125 6.86 -4.77 -5.51
C SER A 125 7.45 -3.43 -5.06
N THR A 126 8.40 -2.86 -5.80
CA THR A 126 8.97 -1.55 -5.47
C THR A 126 8.06 -0.41 -5.92
N LEU A 127 7.41 -0.52 -7.07
CA LEU A 127 6.54 0.52 -7.61
C LEU A 127 5.18 0.56 -6.92
N ALA A 128 4.40 -0.50 -7.02
CA ALA A 128 3.04 -0.51 -6.48
C ALA A 128 3.02 -0.57 -4.95
N TYR A 129 3.81 -1.47 -4.36
CA TYR A 129 3.86 -1.67 -2.91
C TYR A 129 4.70 -0.61 -2.19
N GLY A 130 5.84 -0.21 -2.77
CA GLY A 130 6.77 0.77 -2.19
C GLY A 130 6.39 2.21 -2.52
N LYS A 131 6.65 2.64 -3.76
CA LYS A 131 6.36 4.02 -4.21
C LYS A 131 4.89 4.38 -4.04
N GLY A 132 3.96 3.46 -4.36
CA GLY A 132 2.52 3.66 -4.17
C GLY A 132 2.16 3.95 -2.72
N ALA A 133 2.69 3.17 -1.76
CA ALA A 133 2.48 3.43 -0.34
C ALA A 133 3.07 4.77 0.11
N LEU A 134 4.28 5.12 -0.35
CA LEU A 134 4.92 6.41 -0.05
C LEU A 134 4.08 7.58 -0.58
N GLY A 135 3.45 7.44 -1.74
CA GLY A 135 2.51 8.42 -2.30
C GLY A 135 1.31 8.65 -1.38
N PHE A 136 0.68 7.59 -0.88
CA PHE A 136 -0.43 7.72 0.09
C PHE A 136 0.02 8.32 1.42
N LEU A 137 1.21 8.00 1.89
CA LEU A 137 1.78 8.63 3.09
C LEU A 137 2.11 10.10 2.86
N ALA A 138 2.54 10.50 1.66
CA ALA A 138 2.74 11.90 1.28
C ALA A 138 1.40 12.66 1.28
N ILE A 139 0.33 12.07 0.73
CA ILE A 139 -1.03 12.64 0.81
C ILE A 139 -1.45 12.80 2.28
N ARG A 140 -1.29 11.75 3.10
CA ARG A 140 -1.58 11.84 4.54
C ARG A 140 -0.82 12.98 5.23
N ASN A 141 0.46 13.12 4.91
CA ASN A 141 1.29 14.21 5.46
C ASN A 141 0.78 15.59 5.04
N GLN A 142 0.29 15.72 3.80
CA GLN A 142 -0.25 16.97 3.26
C GLN A 142 -1.58 17.38 3.91
N ILE A 143 -2.52 16.39 4.09
CA ILE A 143 -3.89 16.70 4.53
C ILE A 143 -4.14 16.41 6.02
N GLY A 144 -3.21 15.73 6.68
CA GLY A 144 -3.31 15.32 8.09
C GLY A 144 -4.15 14.05 8.32
N ASP A 145 -3.95 13.43 9.48
CA ASP A 145 -4.54 12.15 9.84
C ASP A 145 -6.07 12.15 9.81
N THR A 146 -6.67 13.22 10.31
CA THR A 146 -8.14 13.32 10.41
C THR A 146 -8.80 13.30 9.03
N ALA A 147 -8.30 14.11 8.09
CA ALA A 147 -8.83 14.17 6.73
C ALA A 147 -8.52 12.86 5.98
N PHE A 148 -7.31 12.32 6.13
CA PHE A 148 -6.90 11.07 5.49
C PHE A 148 -7.80 9.90 5.91
N LEU A 149 -8.01 9.68 7.21
CA LEU A 149 -8.88 8.60 7.70
C LEU A 149 -10.36 8.83 7.38
N SER A 150 -10.82 10.09 7.35
CA SER A 150 -12.17 10.43 6.90
C SER A 150 -12.38 10.08 5.42
N ALA A 151 -11.41 10.43 4.56
CA ALA A 151 -11.44 10.08 3.13
C ALA A 151 -11.53 8.57 2.93
N LEU A 152 -10.66 7.79 3.59
CA LEU A 152 -10.65 6.34 3.48
C LEU A 152 -11.99 5.71 3.93
N ARG A 153 -12.60 6.25 4.99
CA ARG A 153 -13.92 5.79 5.43
C ARG A 153 -14.99 6.07 4.40
N SER A 154 -15.06 7.30 3.90
CA SER A 154 -16.04 7.70 2.87
C SER A 154 -15.84 6.90 1.58
N TYR A 155 -14.60 6.66 1.18
CA TYR A 155 -14.25 5.83 0.04
C TYR A 155 -14.74 4.39 0.22
N ALA A 156 -14.46 3.78 1.39
CA ALA A 156 -14.91 2.42 1.69
C ALA A 156 -16.45 2.30 1.75
N GLU A 157 -17.15 3.32 2.21
CA GLU A 157 -18.61 3.37 2.24
C GLU A 157 -19.21 3.53 0.84
N SER A 158 -18.66 4.44 0.03
CA SER A 158 -19.18 4.79 -1.30
C SER A 158 -18.97 3.67 -2.31
N PHE A 159 -17.85 2.97 -2.25
CA PHE A 159 -17.49 1.91 -3.19
C PHE A 159 -17.60 0.51 -2.61
N ARG A 160 -18.36 0.36 -1.54
CA ARG A 160 -18.54 -0.91 -0.86
C ARG A 160 -19.08 -1.99 -1.79
N LEU A 161 -18.32 -3.08 -1.96
CA LEU A 161 -18.59 -4.21 -2.87
C LEU A 161 -18.66 -3.78 -4.35
N GLY A 162 -18.03 -2.66 -4.68
CA GLY A 162 -17.87 -2.16 -6.04
C GLY A 162 -16.42 -2.11 -6.48
N ILE A 163 -16.20 -1.65 -7.69
CA ILE A 163 -14.90 -1.36 -8.27
C ILE A 163 -14.73 0.17 -8.30
N ALA A 164 -13.61 0.66 -7.82
CA ALA A 164 -13.25 2.07 -7.83
C ALA A 164 -12.04 2.31 -8.73
N GLU A 165 -11.99 3.52 -9.30
CA GLU A 165 -10.92 4.00 -10.16
C GLU A 165 -10.02 4.99 -9.40
N PRO A 166 -8.79 5.28 -9.89
CA PRO A 166 -7.90 6.26 -9.26
C PRO A 166 -8.54 7.62 -8.96
N ALA A 167 -9.36 8.13 -9.89
CA ALA A 167 -10.06 9.39 -9.74
C ALA A 167 -11.06 9.40 -8.57
N ASP A 168 -11.65 8.26 -8.24
CA ASP A 168 -12.60 8.12 -7.12
C ASP A 168 -11.88 8.28 -5.78
N LEU A 169 -10.71 7.65 -5.65
CA LEU A 169 -9.91 7.73 -4.43
C LEU A 169 -9.30 9.12 -4.26
N LEU A 170 -8.78 9.73 -5.34
CA LEU A 170 -8.32 11.11 -5.33
C LEU A 170 -9.44 12.06 -4.89
N SER A 171 -10.63 11.93 -5.49
CA SER A 171 -11.80 12.75 -5.15
C SER A 171 -12.18 12.61 -3.67
N ALA A 172 -12.05 11.42 -3.09
CA ALA A 172 -12.33 11.21 -1.67
C ALA A 172 -11.34 11.98 -0.77
N PHE A 173 -10.05 11.99 -1.11
CA PHE A 173 -9.02 12.76 -0.38
C PHE A 173 -9.24 14.27 -0.53
N GLU A 174 -9.54 14.76 -1.74
CA GLU A 174 -9.81 16.18 -1.99
C GLU A 174 -11.07 16.65 -1.26
N ALA A 175 -12.14 15.86 -1.30
CA ALA A 175 -13.40 16.19 -0.60
C ALA A 175 -13.22 16.25 0.92
N ALA A 176 -12.43 15.35 1.51
CA ALA A 176 -12.20 15.31 2.95
C ALA A 176 -11.28 16.42 3.44
N SER A 177 -10.34 16.87 2.62
CA SER A 177 -9.35 17.90 2.98
C SER A 177 -9.73 19.30 2.54
N GLY A 178 -10.59 19.44 1.53
CA GLY A 178 -10.86 20.72 0.87
C GLY A 178 -9.68 21.26 0.06
N GLN A 179 -8.67 20.45 -0.24
CA GLN A 179 -7.48 20.81 -0.98
C GLN A 179 -7.46 20.10 -2.34
N SER A 180 -6.90 20.75 -3.38
CA SER A 180 -6.54 20.04 -4.61
C SER A 180 -5.27 19.24 -4.36
N LEU A 181 -5.31 17.96 -4.73
CA LEU A 181 -4.20 17.02 -4.57
C LEU A 181 -3.70 16.47 -5.92
N GLN A 182 -4.24 16.98 -7.03
CA GLN A 182 -3.92 16.50 -8.38
C GLN A 182 -2.42 16.52 -8.69
N ASP A 183 -1.71 17.60 -8.32
CA ASP A 183 -0.26 17.70 -8.57
C ASP A 183 0.52 16.69 -7.74
N LEU A 184 0.17 16.54 -6.45
CA LEU A 184 0.81 15.58 -5.56
C LEU A 184 0.54 14.13 -6.02
N TRP A 185 -0.70 13.85 -6.42
CA TRP A 185 -1.10 12.56 -6.98
C TRP A 185 -0.28 12.22 -8.22
N SER A 186 -0.22 13.16 -9.17
CA SER A 186 0.49 12.96 -10.43
C SER A 186 1.98 12.69 -10.22
N VAL A 187 2.63 13.42 -9.30
CA VAL A 187 4.06 13.20 -8.98
C VAL A 187 4.32 11.79 -8.46
N TRP A 188 3.44 11.27 -7.60
CA TRP A 188 3.68 9.97 -6.98
C TRP A 188 3.24 8.78 -7.81
N PHE A 189 2.15 8.93 -8.58
CA PHE A 189 1.54 7.77 -9.23
C PHE A 189 1.71 7.79 -10.75
N ASP A 190 1.60 8.96 -11.40
CA ASP A 190 1.54 9.07 -12.86
C ASP A 190 2.89 9.44 -13.50
N GLN A 191 3.90 9.79 -12.71
CA GLN A 191 5.19 10.24 -13.21
C GLN A 191 6.36 9.43 -12.67
N ALA A 192 7.43 9.35 -13.46
CA ALA A 192 8.75 8.97 -12.96
C ALA A 192 9.50 10.23 -12.53
N ILE A 193 10.14 10.21 -11.37
CA ILE A 193 11.02 11.29 -10.94
C ILE A 193 12.27 11.21 -11.79
N THR A 194 12.48 12.18 -12.69
CA THR A 194 13.73 12.31 -13.42
C THR A 194 14.77 12.94 -12.50
N THR A 195 15.75 12.17 -12.04
CA THR A 195 16.98 12.78 -11.52
C THR A 195 17.64 13.56 -12.65
N PRO A 196 18.00 14.85 -12.46
CA PRO A 196 18.81 15.54 -13.46
C PRO A 196 20.05 14.70 -13.76
N ALA A 197 20.32 14.45 -15.04
CA ALA A 197 21.60 13.88 -15.43
C ALA A 197 22.70 14.86 -15.01
N ASP A 198 23.64 14.43 -14.17
CA ASP A 198 24.84 15.18 -13.82
C ASP A 198 25.72 15.41 -15.06
#